data_8cfdf76aae44574dbbaf90662d7270f0
#
_entry.id   8cfdf76aae44574dbbaf90662d7270f0
#
_cell.length_a   1.000
_cell.length_b   1.000
_cell.length_c   1.000
_cell.angle_alpha   90.00
_cell.angle_beta   90.00
_cell.angle_gamma   90.00
#
_symmetry.space_group_name_H-M   'P 1'
#
loop_
_entity.id
_entity.type
_entity.pdbx_description
1 polymer ?
#
loop_
_entity_poly.entity_id
_entity_poly.type
_entity_poly.pdbx_seq_one_letter_code
_entity_poly.pdbx_strand_id
1 'polypeptide(L)'
;MNRLLISMVLATLSTNAFCQSSRQWTLQECIDYAIANNISLKKKSLAKQSAAEDVEQAKAQLLPSLNASTTQTLGFRPWPNETTSMVSNGTVQRSVDKWSYNGTYGINANWTVWNGNKNHNTLKLNKLTAEQAVSDSAITAKTIEEQITQIYVQILYTAEAIKVNKYSYDTSLANEKRGEEMVKVGKMSKADLAQLSAQTATDKYGIVETESNLAKYKSQLKQLLEITGETPFDVAVPASSDSEATASIPGLTAVYDNAITNRPEIVYSQLGIKQSNLNIAIAKAGWMPTVSITGSAMTSSSSMNDNSWGNQIKTNFDMGIGATISMPIYDQRQTKTAVNKAKIQRENAILDLEEKKKQIWNTVEGYWIDANNNQQKFIAAKANVESAEASYTLMSEQFKMGLKNIVELMNSKSNLLKAQQDMLQSKYMTILSKEMLNLYNK
;
A
#
# COMPACT_ATOMS: atom_id res chain seq x y z
N MET A 1 -9.75 -57.94 -29.80
CA MET A 1 -8.33 -57.56 -29.54
C MET A 1 -8.13 -56.11 -29.13
N ASN A 2 -9.15 -55.50 -28.45
CA ASN A 2 -9.12 -54.05 -28.08
C ASN A 2 -9.48 -53.79 -26.60
N ARG A 3 -9.29 -54.79 -25.70
CA ARG A 3 -9.51 -54.62 -24.25
C ARG A 3 -8.26 -54.80 -23.40
N LEU A 4 -7.09 -55.08 -23.99
CA LEU A 4 -5.81 -55.31 -23.31
C LEU A 4 -4.83 -54.14 -23.42
N LEU A 5 -5.16 -53.09 -24.16
CA LEU A 5 -4.34 -51.88 -24.27
C LEU A 5 -4.76 -50.71 -23.39
N ILE A 6 -5.91 -50.79 -22.72
CA ILE A 6 -6.41 -49.73 -21.78
C ILE A 6 -5.93 -49.99 -20.33
N SER A 7 -5.50 -51.19 -19.99
CA SER A 7 -5.02 -51.52 -18.64
C SER A 7 -3.55 -51.23 -18.39
N MET A 8 -2.78 -50.83 -19.43
CA MET A 8 -1.33 -50.61 -19.29
C MET A 8 -0.93 -49.10 -19.25
N VAL A 9 -1.89 -48.21 -19.43
CA VAL A 9 -1.68 -46.71 -19.31
C VAL A 9 -2.05 -46.18 -17.93
N LEU A 10 -2.73 -46.97 -17.08
CA LEU A 10 -3.12 -46.55 -15.73
C LEU A 10 -2.11 -46.92 -14.63
N ALA A 11 -1.00 -47.52 -14.95
CA ALA A 11 0.00 -47.99 -13.96
C ALA A 11 1.29 -47.16 -13.88
N THR A 12 1.36 -45.98 -14.53
CA THR A 12 2.51 -45.05 -14.44
C THR A 12 2.16 -43.69 -13.81
N LEU A 13 1.05 -43.59 -13.09
CA LEU A 13 0.83 -42.53 -12.11
C LEU A 13 1.44 -42.96 -10.78
N SER A 14 2.72 -43.38 -10.80
CA SER A 14 3.50 -43.52 -9.58
C SER A 14 3.72 -42.14 -8.98
N THR A 15 2.96 -41.88 -7.94
CA THR A 15 3.31 -41.14 -6.73
C THR A 15 4.71 -40.52 -6.77
N ASN A 16 4.85 -39.35 -7.40
CA ASN A 16 5.76 -38.37 -6.89
C ASN A 16 5.17 -37.89 -5.56
N ALA A 17 5.41 -38.67 -4.48
CA ALA A 17 5.43 -38.12 -3.15
C ALA A 17 6.58 -37.11 -3.15
N PHE A 18 6.29 -35.89 -3.60
CA PHE A 18 7.11 -34.74 -3.28
C PHE A 18 7.16 -34.74 -1.74
N CYS A 19 8.30 -35.19 -1.22
CA CYS A 19 8.74 -34.81 0.09
C CYS A 19 8.74 -33.28 0.04
N GLN A 20 7.67 -32.65 0.53
CA GLN A 20 7.58 -31.19 0.71
C GLN A 20 8.59 -30.86 1.82
N SER A 21 9.88 -30.80 1.45
CA SER A 21 10.82 -30.01 2.23
C SER A 21 10.19 -28.64 2.29
N SER A 22 9.86 -28.16 3.47
CA SER A 22 9.32 -26.82 3.67
C SER A 22 10.27 -25.86 2.95
N ARG A 23 9.77 -25.24 1.88
CA ARG A 23 10.56 -24.26 1.13
C ARG A 23 10.94 -23.16 2.12
N GLN A 24 12.24 -23.01 2.35
CA GLN A 24 12.75 -21.92 3.16
C GLN A 24 12.84 -20.67 2.31
N TRP A 25 12.16 -19.61 2.73
CA TRP A 25 12.08 -18.35 2.01
C TRP A 25 13.21 -17.41 2.45
N THR A 26 13.98 -16.91 1.49
CA THR A 26 14.95 -15.83 1.70
C THR A 26 14.22 -14.47 1.77
N LEU A 27 14.90 -13.45 2.31
CA LEU A 27 14.35 -12.08 2.34
C LEU A 27 13.97 -11.59 0.94
N GLN A 28 14.84 -11.78 -0.05
CA GLN A 28 14.58 -11.33 -1.42
C GLN A 28 13.40 -12.07 -2.06
N GLU A 29 13.30 -13.39 -1.86
CA GLU A 29 12.12 -14.15 -2.35
C GLU A 29 10.82 -13.69 -1.70
N CYS A 30 10.84 -13.33 -0.41
CA CYS A 30 9.67 -12.77 0.28
C CYS A 30 9.26 -11.43 -0.36
N ILE A 31 10.22 -10.54 -0.61
CA ILE A 31 9.98 -9.24 -1.22
C ILE A 31 9.42 -9.41 -2.64
N ASP A 32 10.06 -10.20 -3.48
CA ASP A 32 9.66 -10.42 -4.87
C ASP A 32 8.25 -11.04 -4.96
N TYR A 33 7.97 -12.01 -4.09
CA TYR A 33 6.66 -12.64 -4.03
C TYR A 33 5.57 -11.67 -3.55
N ALA A 34 5.85 -10.84 -2.53
CA ALA A 34 4.91 -9.84 -2.06
C ALA A 34 4.62 -8.79 -3.14
N ILE A 35 5.64 -8.29 -3.84
CA ILE A 35 5.46 -7.32 -4.94
C ILE A 35 4.56 -7.91 -6.03
N ALA A 36 4.68 -9.19 -6.33
CA ALA A 36 3.86 -9.84 -7.36
C ALA A 36 2.42 -10.13 -6.90
N ASN A 37 2.20 -10.43 -5.62
CA ASN A 37 0.94 -10.99 -5.13
C ASN A 37 0.14 -10.09 -4.20
N ASN A 38 0.76 -9.10 -3.56
CA ASN A 38 0.11 -8.29 -2.54
C ASN A 38 -1.13 -7.55 -3.06
N ILE A 39 -2.24 -7.67 -2.34
CA ILE A 39 -3.54 -7.09 -2.72
C ILE A 39 -3.47 -5.56 -2.78
N SER A 40 -2.72 -4.91 -1.88
CA SER A 40 -2.58 -3.46 -1.90
C SER A 40 -1.90 -2.97 -3.18
N LEU A 41 -0.87 -3.66 -3.65
CA LEU A 41 -0.21 -3.36 -4.94
C LEU A 41 -1.12 -3.65 -6.14
N LYS A 42 -1.91 -4.72 -6.10
CA LYS A 42 -2.92 -4.99 -7.13
C LYS A 42 -3.96 -3.86 -7.20
N LYS A 43 -4.43 -3.36 -6.05
CA LYS A 43 -5.34 -2.19 -5.99
C LYS A 43 -4.67 -0.93 -6.57
N LYS A 44 -3.39 -0.68 -6.29
CA LYS A 44 -2.64 0.44 -6.89
C LYS A 44 -2.46 0.27 -8.40
N SER A 45 -2.27 -0.96 -8.89
CA SER A 45 -2.24 -1.25 -10.33
C SER A 45 -3.57 -0.95 -11.02
N LEU A 46 -4.71 -1.27 -10.38
CA LEU A 46 -6.03 -0.91 -10.88
C LEU A 46 -6.25 0.62 -10.85
N ALA A 47 -5.77 1.31 -9.81
CA ALA A 47 -5.81 2.77 -9.75
C ALA A 47 -5.00 3.44 -10.88
N LYS A 48 -3.85 2.85 -11.27
CA LYS A 48 -3.09 3.30 -12.44
C LYS A 48 -3.88 3.13 -13.74
N GLN A 49 -4.59 2.01 -13.90
CA GLN A 49 -5.44 1.77 -15.07
C GLN A 49 -6.59 2.78 -15.10
N SER A 50 -7.25 3.03 -13.96
CA SER A 50 -8.30 4.07 -13.87
C SER A 50 -7.77 5.45 -14.25
N ALA A 51 -6.61 5.84 -13.75
CA ALA A 51 -6.01 7.13 -14.11
C ALA A 51 -5.61 7.21 -15.60
N ALA A 52 -5.27 6.09 -16.24
CA ALA A 52 -5.04 6.04 -17.68
C ALA A 52 -6.35 6.26 -18.48
N GLU A 53 -7.48 5.68 -18.03
CA GLU A 53 -8.78 5.93 -18.62
C GLU A 53 -9.22 7.40 -18.47
N ASP A 54 -8.92 8.04 -17.31
CA ASP A 54 -9.16 9.48 -17.13
C ASP A 54 -8.37 10.33 -18.13
N VAL A 55 -7.18 9.90 -18.54
CA VAL A 55 -6.40 10.56 -19.60
C VAL A 55 -7.10 10.40 -20.96
N GLU A 56 -7.57 9.20 -21.30
CA GLU A 56 -8.30 8.97 -22.55
C GLU A 56 -9.61 9.74 -22.57
N GLN A 57 -10.33 9.81 -21.45
CA GLN A 57 -11.53 10.63 -21.33
C GLN A 57 -11.21 12.13 -21.56
N ALA A 58 -10.12 12.63 -20.96
CA ALA A 58 -9.71 14.03 -21.15
C ALA A 58 -9.26 14.33 -22.59
N LYS A 59 -8.69 13.36 -23.31
CA LYS A 59 -8.45 13.47 -24.77
C LYS A 59 -9.76 13.53 -25.56
N ALA A 60 -10.72 12.67 -25.20
CA ALA A 60 -12.02 12.64 -25.85
C ALA A 60 -12.81 13.95 -25.64
N GLN A 61 -12.62 14.65 -24.52
CA GLN A 61 -13.23 15.97 -24.28
C GLN A 61 -12.77 17.07 -25.27
N LEU A 62 -11.71 16.84 -26.02
CA LEU A 62 -11.28 17.74 -27.11
C LEU A 62 -12.08 17.52 -28.40
N LEU A 63 -12.86 16.44 -28.51
CA LEU A 63 -13.68 16.07 -29.64
C LEU A 63 -15.13 16.48 -29.38
N PRO A 64 -15.95 16.57 -30.44
CA PRO A 64 -17.38 16.81 -30.28
C PRO A 64 -18.09 15.64 -29.59
N SER A 65 -19.05 15.95 -28.73
CA SER A 65 -19.99 14.98 -28.18
C SER A 65 -21.23 14.87 -29.13
N LEU A 66 -21.78 13.68 -29.24
CA LEU A 66 -22.97 13.40 -30.03
C LEU A 66 -24.00 12.72 -29.13
N ASN A 67 -25.19 13.28 -29.04
CA ASN A 67 -26.30 12.78 -28.27
C ASN A 67 -27.56 12.63 -29.10
N ALA A 68 -28.22 11.47 -29.03
CA ALA A 68 -29.55 11.29 -29.53
C ALA A 68 -30.55 11.39 -28.38
N SER A 69 -31.64 12.11 -28.59
CA SER A 69 -32.69 12.27 -27.60
C SER A 69 -34.06 12.19 -28.22
N THR A 70 -35.01 11.64 -27.49
CA THR A 70 -36.42 11.72 -27.78
C THR A 70 -37.17 12.14 -26.53
N THR A 71 -38.10 13.09 -26.69
CA THR A 71 -38.97 13.52 -25.62
C THR A 71 -40.40 13.30 -26.06
N GLN A 72 -41.16 12.56 -25.26
CA GLN A 72 -42.59 12.28 -25.52
C GLN A 72 -43.38 12.93 -24.39
N THR A 73 -44.29 13.82 -24.75
CA THR A 73 -45.08 14.59 -23.78
C THR A 73 -46.56 14.35 -24.03
N LEU A 74 -47.26 13.82 -23.04
CA LEU A 74 -48.71 13.76 -22.98
C LEU A 74 -49.21 14.92 -22.11
N GLY A 75 -49.89 15.84 -22.74
CA GLY A 75 -50.47 17.01 -22.06
C GLY A 75 -51.99 16.88 -21.94
N PHE A 76 -52.53 17.28 -20.79
CA PHE A 76 -53.98 17.43 -20.58
C PHE A 76 -54.27 18.88 -20.19
N ARG A 77 -55.21 19.51 -20.95
CA ARG A 77 -55.69 20.88 -20.74
C ARG A 77 -57.13 20.80 -20.31
N PRO A 78 -57.46 20.99 -19.03
CA PRO A 78 -58.84 20.91 -18.57
C PRO A 78 -59.74 22.02 -19.13
N TRP A 79 -59.17 23.19 -19.43
CA TRP A 79 -59.83 24.33 -20.04
C TRP A 79 -59.13 24.75 -21.33
N PRO A 80 -59.44 24.10 -22.47
CA PRO A 80 -58.83 24.45 -23.74
C PRO A 80 -59.41 25.78 -24.25
N ASN A 81 -58.52 26.70 -24.65
CA ASN A 81 -58.96 27.92 -25.33
C ASN A 81 -59.19 27.64 -26.82
N GLU A 82 -60.27 28.19 -27.34
CA GLU A 82 -60.49 28.22 -28.81
C GLU A 82 -59.50 29.20 -29.43
N THR A 83 -58.61 28.71 -30.32
CA THR A 83 -57.69 29.59 -31.04
C THR A 83 -58.27 29.91 -32.42
N THR A 84 -58.36 31.21 -32.69
CA THR A 84 -58.76 31.70 -33.99
C THR A 84 -57.52 32.06 -34.82
N SER A 85 -57.25 31.36 -35.93
CA SER A 85 -56.18 31.72 -36.87
C SER A 85 -56.76 32.45 -38.06
N MET A 86 -56.22 33.65 -38.38
CA MET A 86 -56.52 34.35 -39.60
C MET A 86 -55.80 33.72 -40.75
N VAL A 87 -56.54 33.28 -41.77
CA VAL A 87 -56.05 32.82 -43.08
C VAL A 87 -56.49 33.83 -44.13
N SER A 88 -55.74 33.94 -45.23
CA SER A 88 -55.88 34.95 -46.33
C SER A 88 -57.28 35.26 -46.82
N ASN A 89 -58.28 34.43 -46.54
CA ASN A 89 -59.65 34.61 -46.97
C ASN A 89 -60.75 34.26 -45.95
N GLY A 90 -60.45 34.41 -44.64
CA GLY A 90 -61.39 34.16 -43.57
C GLY A 90 -60.77 33.73 -42.25
N THR A 91 -61.57 33.60 -41.20
CA THR A 91 -61.18 33.08 -39.88
C THR A 91 -61.54 31.60 -39.81
N VAL A 92 -60.57 30.76 -39.48
CA VAL A 92 -60.82 29.36 -39.16
C VAL A 92 -60.73 29.20 -37.65
N GLN A 93 -61.82 28.79 -37.01
CA GLN A 93 -61.92 28.45 -35.63
C GLN A 93 -61.47 27.01 -35.44
N ARG A 94 -60.44 26.77 -34.70
CA ARG A 94 -59.93 25.43 -34.41
C ARG A 94 -60.15 25.06 -32.96
N SER A 95 -60.91 24.00 -32.72
CA SER A 95 -61.02 23.43 -31.37
C SER A 95 -59.69 22.78 -30.98
N VAL A 96 -59.23 23.04 -29.78
CA VAL A 96 -58.02 22.43 -29.28
C VAL A 96 -58.41 21.24 -28.39
N ASP A 97 -57.93 20.04 -28.75
CA ASP A 97 -58.21 18.84 -27.97
C ASP A 97 -57.70 19.00 -26.51
N LYS A 98 -58.47 18.46 -25.58
CA LYS A 98 -58.04 18.43 -24.14
C LYS A 98 -56.79 17.63 -23.93
N TRP A 99 -56.56 16.63 -24.72
CA TRP A 99 -55.36 15.82 -24.69
C TRP A 99 -54.45 16.15 -25.86
N SER A 100 -53.20 16.34 -25.61
CA SER A 100 -52.15 16.52 -26.64
C SER A 100 -50.99 15.57 -26.40
N TYR A 101 -50.58 14.92 -27.47
CA TYR A 101 -49.37 14.11 -27.49
C TYR A 101 -48.35 14.77 -28.42
N ASN A 102 -47.16 15.09 -27.87
CA ASN A 102 -46.10 15.70 -28.64
C ASN A 102 -44.84 14.86 -28.51
N GLY A 103 -44.22 14.52 -29.63
CA GLY A 103 -42.96 13.83 -29.73
C GLY A 103 -41.90 14.74 -30.36
N THR A 104 -40.74 14.85 -29.74
CA THR A 104 -39.55 15.45 -30.33
C THR A 104 -38.46 14.41 -30.46
N TYR A 105 -37.76 14.40 -31.56
CA TYR A 105 -36.68 13.47 -31.88
C TYR A 105 -35.51 14.30 -32.38
N GLY A 106 -34.31 14.08 -31.80
CA GLY A 106 -33.18 14.90 -32.17
C GLY A 106 -31.84 14.21 -31.98
N ILE A 107 -30.88 14.60 -32.80
CA ILE A 107 -29.46 14.33 -32.63
C ILE A 107 -28.79 15.68 -32.47
N ASN A 108 -28.02 15.82 -31.35
CA ASN A 108 -27.32 17.05 -31.04
C ASN A 108 -25.84 16.76 -30.93
N ALA A 109 -25.02 17.53 -31.61
CA ALA A 109 -23.57 17.57 -31.50
C ALA A 109 -23.17 18.84 -30.74
N ASN A 110 -22.24 18.71 -29.78
CA ASN A 110 -21.68 19.86 -29.10
C ASN A 110 -20.14 19.71 -29.04
N TRP A 111 -19.46 20.74 -29.48
CA TRP A 111 -18.00 20.78 -29.51
C TRP A 111 -17.48 22.10 -28.92
N THR A 112 -16.79 22.00 -27.81
CA THR A 112 -16.05 23.14 -27.26
C THR A 112 -14.69 23.25 -27.93
N VAL A 113 -14.58 24.10 -28.92
CA VAL A 113 -13.35 24.30 -29.73
C VAL A 113 -12.28 24.97 -28.93
N TRP A 114 -12.66 25.94 -28.08
CA TRP A 114 -11.71 26.66 -27.24
C TRP A 114 -12.40 27.19 -25.97
N ASN A 115 -11.70 27.09 -24.84
CA ASN A 115 -12.17 27.55 -23.52
C ASN A 115 -11.01 28.07 -22.66
N GLY A 116 -10.19 28.94 -23.24
CA GLY A 116 -9.02 29.46 -22.54
C GLY A 116 -7.96 28.40 -22.22
N ASN A 117 -7.85 27.36 -23.06
CA ASN A 117 -6.98 26.20 -22.87
C ASN A 117 -7.34 25.32 -21.64
N LYS A 118 -8.53 25.48 -21.05
CA LYS A 118 -8.96 24.68 -19.90
C LYS A 118 -8.87 23.19 -20.21
N ASN A 119 -9.47 22.71 -21.31
CA ASN A 119 -9.46 21.31 -21.68
C ASN A 119 -8.05 20.75 -21.90
N HIS A 120 -7.18 21.51 -22.57
CA HIS A 120 -5.78 21.13 -22.77
C HIS A 120 -5.00 21.05 -21.45
N ASN A 121 -5.21 21.99 -20.53
CA ASN A 121 -4.60 21.94 -19.21
C ASN A 121 -5.16 20.81 -18.35
N THR A 122 -6.45 20.48 -18.49
CA THR A 122 -7.08 19.32 -17.83
C THR A 122 -6.47 18.00 -18.34
N LEU A 123 -6.23 17.88 -19.65
CA LEU A 123 -5.52 16.74 -20.21
C LEU A 123 -4.10 16.61 -19.64
N LYS A 124 -3.36 17.72 -19.55
CA LYS A 124 -2.03 17.72 -18.93
C LYS A 124 -2.09 17.35 -17.44
N LEU A 125 -3.09 17.83 -16.72
CA LEU A 125 -3.34 17.51 -15.32
C LEU A 125 -3.57 16.01 -15.14
N ASN A 126 -4.46 15.41 -15.95
CA ASN A 126 -4.74 13.97 -15.87
C ASN A 126 -3.51 13.11 -16.21
N LYS A 127 -2.66 13.54 -17.16
CA LYS A 127 -1.37 12.89 -17.42
C LYS A 127 -0.46 12.90 -16.18
N LEU A 128 -0.32 14.05 -15.51
CA LEU A 128 0.46 14.13 -14.26
C LEU A 128 -0.20 13.29 -13.13
N THR A 129 -1.53 13.20 -13.10
CA THR A 129 -2.23 12.34 -12.13
C THR A 129 -1.94 10.86 -12.39
N ALA A 130 -1.88 10.45 -13.66
CA ALA A 130 -1.47 9.09 -14.02
C ALA A 130 -0.01 8.80 -13.64
N GLU A 131 0.91 9.74 -13.86
CA GLU A 131 2.30 9.64 -13.41
C GLU A 131 2.39 9.56 -11.87
N GLN A 132 1.56 10.34 -11.16
CA GLN A 132 1.48 10.32 -9.70
C GLN A 132 0.96 8.98 -9.17
N ALA A 133 0.01 8.33 -9.87
CA ALA A 133 -0.46 6.99 -9.53
C ALA A 133 0.64 5.92 -9.69
N VAL A 134 1.58 6.10 -10.62
CA VAL A 134 2.77 5.24 -10.74
C VAL A 134 3.66 5.43 -9.50
N SER A 135 3.93 6.68 -9.11
CA SER A 135 4.75 6.98 -7.92
C SER A 135 4.09 6.44 -6.64
N ASP A 136 2.76 6.55 -6.50
CA ASP A 136 2.00 6.02 -5.37
C ASP A 136 2.08 4.48 -5.26
N SER A 137 2.08 3.78 -6.41
CA SER A 137 2.33 2.34 -6.46
C SER A 137 3.76 2.00 -6.00
N ALA A 138 4.76 2.79 -6.40
CA ALA A 138 6.15 2.60 -5.99
C ALA A 138 6.34 2.88 -4.49
N ILE A 139 5.68 3.89 -3.93
CA ILE A 139 5.66 4.16 -2.48
C ILE A 139 5.11 2.95 -1.72
N THR A 140 3.99 2.39 -2.18
CA THR A 140 3.38 1.21 -1.55
C THR A 140 4.33 0.00 -1.61
N ALA A 141 5.02 -0.21 -2.74
CA ALA A 141 6.01 -1.27 -2.87
C ALA A 141 7.17 -1.11 -1.87
N LYS A 142 7.71 0.11 -1.73
CA LYS A 142 8.76 0.42 -0.75
C LYS A 142 8.32 0.20 0.70
N THR A 143 7.09 0.61 1.04
CA THR A 143 6.52 0.37 2.37
C THR A 143 6.40 -1.14 2.68
N ILE A 144 5.98 -1.95 1.71
CA ILE A 144 5.89 -3.41 1.87
C ILE A 144 7.30 -4.01 2.02
N GLU A 145 8.27 -3.57 1.24
CA GLU A 145 9.67 -3.98 1.33
C GLU A 145 10.24 -3.69 2.74
N GLU A 146 10.00 -2.49 3.29
CA GLU A 146 10.39 -2.10 4.64
C GLU A 146 9.73 -2.99 5.71
N GLN A 147 8.43 -3.23 5.62
CA GLN A 147 7.68 -4.08 6.56
C GLN A 147 8.16 -5.53 6.54
N ILE A 148 8.39 -6.10 5.36
CA ILE A 148 8.90 -7.46 5.21
C ILE A 148 10.29 -7.56 5.84
N THR A 149 11.17 -6.61 5.56
CA THR A 149 12.54 -6.58 6.12
C THR A 149 12.51 -6.54 7.65
N GLN A 150 11.67 -5.70 8.24
CA GLN A 150 11.50 -5.62 9.69
C GLN A 150 11.06 -6.95 10.30
N ILE A 151 10.00 -7.56 9.76
CA ILE A 151 9.47 -8.82 10.29
C ILE A 151 10.45 -9.97 10.04
N TYR A 152 11.12 -9.98 8.89
CA TYR A 152 12.11 -11.00 8.56
C TYR A 152 13.29 -11.00 9.56
N VAL A 153 13.86 -9.84 9.83
CA VAL A 153 14.94 -9.71 10.83
C VAL A 153 14.44 -10.08 12.24
N GLN A 154 13.18 -9.75 12.58
CA GLN A 154 12.59 -10.15 13.84
C GLN A 154 12.41 -11.68 13.96
N ILE A 155 12.10 -12.37 12.85
CA ILE A 155 12.07 -13.84 12.79
C ILE A 155 13.47 -14.40 13.03
N LEU A 156 14.50 -13.84 12.38
CA LEU A 156 15.88 -14.28 12.57
C LEU A 156 16.33 -14.14 14.01
N TYR A 157 16.09 -12.97 14.61
CA TYR A 157 16.37 -12.72 16.03
C TYR A 157 15.69 -13.76 16.94
N THR A 158 14.38 -13.98 16.74
CA THR A 158 13.59 -14.86 17.59
C THR A 158 14.01 -16.33 17.44
N ALA A 159 14.35 -16.74 16.21
CA ALA A 159 14.88 -18.08 15.95
C ALA A 159 16.21 -18.36 16.66
N GLU A 160 17.11 -17.37 16.71
CA GLU A 160 18.36 -17.47 17.47
C GLU A 160 18.11 -17.41 18.98
N ALA A 161 17.17 -16.58 19.44
CA ALA A 161 16.81 -16.50 20.87
C ALA A 161 16.26 -17.83 21.41
N ILE A 162 15.55 -18.61 20.59
CA ILE A 162 15.11 -19.97 20.95
C ILE A 162 16.31 -20.87 21.25
N LYS A 163 17.40 -20.78 20.47
CA LYS A 163 18.60 -21.60 20.70
C LYS A 163 19.26 -21.25 22.03
N VAL A 164 19.35 -19.95 22.34
CA VAL A 164 19.89 -19.45 23.61
C VAL A 164 19.02 -19.93 24.79
N ASN A 165 17.70 -19.82 24.69
CA ASN A 165 16.77 -20.26 25.73
C ASN A 165 16.80 -21.78 25.91
N LYS A 166 16.93 -22.57 24.84
CA LYS A 166 17.08 -24.04 24.91
C LYS A 166 18.37 -24.43 25.61
N TYR A 167 19.47 -23.77 25.29
CA TYR A 167 20.75 -23.99 25.99
C TYR A 167 20.64 -23.66 27.48
N SER A 168 19.98 -22.56 27.85
CA SER A 168 19.71 -22.19 29.24
C SER A 168 18.85 -23.25 29.94
N TYR A 169 17.79 -23.75 29.30
CA TYR A 169 16.92 -24.80 29.84
C TYR A 169 17.67 -26.10 30.04
N ASP A 170 18.45 -26.57 29.07
CA ASP A 170 19.23 -27.81 29.19
C ASP A 170 20.23 -27.73 30.36
N THR A 171 20.82 -26.55 30.54
CA THR A 171 21.71 -26.27 31.68
C THR A 171 20.99 -26.34 33.02
N SER A 172 19.77 -25.76 33.12
CA SER A 172 18.95 -25.85 34.33
C SER A 172 18.51 -27.28 34.62
N LEU A 173 18.08 -28.02 33.59
CA LEU A 173 17.68 -29.42 33.74
C LEU A 173 18.82 -30.30 34.22
N ALA A 174 20.03 -30.06 33.71
CA ALA A 174 21.25 -30.77 34.21
C ALA A 174 21.54 -30.43 35.67
N ASN A 175 21.39 -29.18 36.08
CA ASN A 175 21.59 -28.76 37.48
C ASN A 175 20.49 -29.33 38.39
N GLU A 176 19.24 -29.38 37.96
CA GLU A 176 18.11 -29.98 38.70
C GLU A 176 18.32 -31.47 38.93
N LYS A 177 18.64 -32.24 37.90
CA LYS A 177 18.94 -33.68 38.02
C LYS A 177 20.09 -33.93 38.99
N ARG A 178 21.12 -33.11 38.94
CA ARG A 178 22.22 -33.18 39.89
C ARG A 178 21.76 -32.86 41.33
N GLY A 179 20.91 -31.83 41.49
CA GLY A 179 20.30 -31.47 42.75
C GLY A 179 19.52 -32.63 43.38
N GLU A 180 18.72 -33.34 42.55
CA GLU A 180 18.02 -34.54 42.98
C GLU A 180 18.97 -35.60 43.58
N GLU A 181 20.06 -35.87 42.89
CA GLU A 181 21.08 -36.82 43.41
C GLU A 181 21.75 -36.33 44.69
N MET A 182 22.02 -35.02 44.78
CA MET A 182 22.61 -34.45 46.00
C MET A 182 21.66 -34.48 47.20
N VAL A 183 20.34 -34.31 47.00
CA VAL A 183 19.32 -34.47 48.05
C VAL A 183 19.23 -35.93 48.51
N LYS A 184 19.27 -36.90 47.57
CA LYS A 184 19.25 -38.36 47.93
C LYS A 184 20.43 -38.75 48.86
N VAL A 185 21.60 -38.14 48.65
CA VAL A 185 22.78 -38.42 49.47
C VAL A 185 22.95 -37.44 50.65
N GLY A 186 21.95 -36.58 50.90
CA GLY A 186 21.93 -35.66 52.05
C GLY A 186 22.88 -34.44 51.91
N LYS A 187 23.40 -34.14 50.71
CA LYS A 187 24.34 -33.03 50.46
C LYS A 187 23.66 -31.74 50.05
N MET A 188 22.36 -31.74 49.84
CA MET A 188 21.55 -30.57 49.44
C MET A 188 20.20 -30.58 50.15
N SER A 189 19.67 -29.40 50.47
CA SER A 189 18.35 -29.25 51.08
C SER A 189 17.24 -29.44 50.02
N LYS A 190 16.04 -29.90 50.44
CA LYS A 190 14.85 -29.96 49.58
C LYS A 190 14.43 -28.56 49.12
N ALA A 191 14.70 -27.52 49.88
CA ALA A 191 14.42 -26.13 49.51
C ALA A 191 15.30 -25.68 48.33
N ASP A 192 16.58 -26.02 48.34
CA ASP A 192 17.49 -25.71 47.21
C ASP A 192 17.10 -26.48 45.96
N LEU A 193 16.70 -27.73 46.08
CA LEU A 193 16.16 -28.48 44.92
C LEU A 193 14.91 -27.83 44.37
N ALA A 194 13.99 -27.37 45.21
CA ALA A 194 12.79 -26.69 44.77
C ALA A 194 13.10 -25.40 43.97
N GLN A 195 14.19 -24.68 44.34
CA GLN A 195 14.66 -23.52 43.59
C GLN A 195 15.18 -23.92 42.18
N LEU A 196 15.94 -25.05 42.08
CA LEU A 196 16.39 -25.56 40.77
C LEU A 196 15.23 -25.97 39.89
N SER A 197 14.24 -26.66 40.46
CA SER A 197 13.02 -27.04 39.70
C SER A 197 12.22 -25.83 39.23
N ALA A 198 12.10 -24.79 40.09
CA ALA A 198 11.45 -23.53 39.71
C ALA A 198 12.19 -22.84 38.54
N GLN A 199 13.54 -22.84 38.59
CA GLN A 199 14.35 -22.26 37.49
C GLN A 199 14.17 -23.04 36.18
N THR A 200 14.18 -24.39 36.24
CA THR A 200 13.94 -25.23 35.05
C THR A 200 12.58 -24.96 34.45
N ALA A 201 11.54 -24.82 35.29
CA ALA A 201 10.20 -24.46 34.84
C ALA A 201 10.12 -23.07 34.18
N THR A 202 10.83 -22.10 34.76
CA THR A 202 10.95 -20.71 34.24
C THR A 202 11.62 -20.70 32.85
N ASP A 203 12.73 -21.42 32.71
CA ASP A 203 13.45 -21.51 31.45
C ASP A 203 12.61 -22.21 30.35
N LYS A 204 11.86 -23.26 30.74
CA LYS A 204 10.91 -23.92 29.84
C LYS A 204 9.81 -22.97 29.38
N TYR A 205 9.29 -22.16 30.29
CA TYR A 205 8.30 -21.12 29.94
C TYR A 205 8.87 -20.14 28.92
N GLY A 206 10.12 -19.68 29.13
CA GLY A 206 10.80 -18.78 28.20
C GLY A 206 10.97 -19.36 26.78
N ILE A 207 11.18 -20.68 26.65
CA ILE A 207 11.20 -21.34 25.32
C ILE A 207 9.82 -21.26 24.67
N VAL A 208 8.76 -21.65 25.39
CA VAL A 208 7.38 -21.64 24.86
C VAL A 208 6.95 -20.24 24.44
N GLU A 209 7.27 -19.24 25.23
CA GLU A 209 6.99 -17.83 24.91
C GLU A 209 7.72 -17.38 23.62
N THR A 210 9.01 -17.72 23.50
CA THR A 210 9.80 -17.34 22.31
C THR A 210 9.35 -18.10 21.07
N GLU A 211 8.99 -19.40 21.19
CA GLU A 211 8.41 -20.18 20.09
C GLU A 211 7.04 -19.63 19.66
N SER A 212 6.21 -19.20 20.61
CA SER A 212 4.94 -18.52 20.31
C SER A 212 5.15 -17.20 19.56
N ASN A 213 6.14 -16.40 19.97
CA ASN A 213 6.48 -15.17 19.28
C ASN A 213 6.99 -15.43 17.85
N LEU A 214 7.82 -16.45 17.65
CA LEU A 214 8.26 -16.87 16.31
C LEU A 214 7.07 -17.24 15.42
N ALA A 215 6.12 -17.99 15.94
CA ALA A 215 4.91 -18.36 15.22
C ALA A 215 4.07 -17.12 14.83
N LYS A 216 3.95 -16.14 15.73
CA LYS A 216 3.27 -14.86 15.44
C LYS A 216 3.96 -14.08 14.32
N TYR A 217 5.29 -13.92 14.36
CA TYR A 217 6.02 -13.20 13.31
C TYR A 217 5.95 -13.93 11.97
N LYS A 218 6.05 -15.26 11.95
CA LYS A 218 5.82 -16.03 10.72
C LYS A 218 4.40 -15.84 10.18
N SER A 219 3.38 -15.78 11.05
CA SER A 219 2.00 -15.49 10.65
C SER A 219 1.85 -14.08 10.07
N GLN A 220 2.49 -13.07 10.67
CA GLN A 220 2.50 -11.70 10.14
C GLN A 220 3.18 -11.63 8.77
N LEU A 221 4.30 -12.32 8.59
CA LEU A 221 4.97 -12.39 7.30
C LEU A 221 4.09 -13.07 6.24
N LYS A 222 3.46 -14.21 6.57
CA LYS A 222 2.47 -14.87 5.69
C LYS A 222 1.36 -13.93 5.26
N GLN A 223 0.85 -13.10 6.17
CA GLN A 223 -0.18 -12.11 5.87
C GLN A 223 0.30 -11.06 4.85
N LEU A 224 1.53 -10.53 5.01
CA LEU A 224 2.11 -9.59 4.04
C LEU A 224 2.34 -10.23 2.66
N LEU A 225 2.66 -11.52 2.65
CA LEU A 225 2.82 -12.32 1.43
C LEU A 225 1.48 -12.78 0.83
N GLU A 226 0.34 -12.50 1.48
CA GLU A 226 -0.99 -13.00 1.07
C GLU A 226 -1.06 -14.53 0.99
N ILE A 227 -0.25 -15.23 1.78
CA ILE A 227 -0.26 -16.69 1.84
C ILE A 227 -1.30 -17.13 2.87
N THR A 228 -2.37 -17.78 2.39
CA THR A 228 -3.45 -18.32 3.22
C THR A 228 -3.36 -19.84 3.30
N GLY A 229 -3.95 -20.43 4.36
CA GLY A 229 -4.01 -21.86 4.56
C GLY A 229 -2.88 -22.43 5.43
N GLU A 230 -2.89 -23.77 5.58
CA GLU A 230 -1.99 -24.54 6.46
C GLU A 230 -0.69 -24.95 5.78
N THR A 231 -0.36 -24.38 4.61
CA THR A 231 0.90 -24.70 3.93
C THR A 231 2.08 -24.44 4.83
N PRO A 232 3.00 -25.41 4.99
CA PRO A 232 4.22 -25.22 5.76
C PRO A 232 5.01 -24.01 5.23
N PHE A 233 5.22 -23.03 6.10
CA PHE A 233 5.97 -21.83 5.77
C PHE A 233 7.13 -21.69 6.72
N ASP A 234 8.33 -21.63 6.18
CA ASP A 234 9.53 -21.40 6.96
C ASP A 234 10.44 -20.40 6.26
N VAL A 235 11.25 -19.73 7.07
CA VAL A 235 12.18 -18.69 6.62
C VAL A 235 13.59 -19.25 6.68
N ALA A 236 14.38 -18.97 5.65
CA ALA A 236 15.79 -19.29 5.67
C ALA A 236 16.48 -18.48 6.78
N VAL A 237 17.05 -19.17 7.74
CA VAL A 237 17.86 -18.57 8.81
C VAL A 237 19.34 -18.71 8.42
N PRO A 238 19.91 -17.77 7.64
CA PRO A 238 21.32 -17.81 7.33
C PRO A 238 22.11 -17.70 8.65
N ALA A 239 23.24 -18.36 8.70
CA ALA A 239 24.18 -18.13 9.80
C ALA A 239 24.65 -16.67 9.70
N SER A 240 24.01 -15.76 10.43
CA SER A 240 24.41 -14.35 10.46
C SER A 240 25.79 -14.24 11.12
N SER A 241 26.76 -13.79 10.34
CA SER A 241 28.12 -13.62 10.87
C SER A 241 28.18 -12.34 11.70
N ASP A 242 29.01 -12.34 12.76
CA ASP A 242 29.28 -11.12 13.54
C ASP A 242 29.87 -10.00 12.65
N SER A 243 30.46 -10.36 11.50
CA SER A 243 30.99 -9.39 10.53
C SER A 243 29.90 -8.50 9.93
N GLU A 244 28.67 -8.99 9.76
CA GLU A 244 27.55 -8.16 9.28
C GLU A 244 27.21 -7.06 10.27
N ALA A 245 27.17 -7.37 11.56
CA ALA A 245 26.90 -6.39 12.61
C ALA A 245 28.06 -5.39 12.79
N THR A 246 29.31 -5.80 12.55
CA THR A 246 30.50 -4.93 12.68
C THR A 246 30.90 -4.20 11.40
N ALA A 247 30.28 -4.51 10.25
CA ALA A 247 30.56 -3.84 8.99
C ALA A 247 30.26 -2.32 9.06
N SER A 248 30.95 -1.53 8.25
CA SER A 248 30.83 -0.07 8.23
C SER A 248 29.38 0.38 7.96
N ILE A 249 28.96 1.42 8.64
CA ILE A 249 27.65 2.06 8.48
C ILE A 249 27.79 3.16 7.43
N PRO A 250 26.88 3.26 6.43
CA PRO A 250 26.93 4.31 5.41
C PRO A 250 26.76 5.69 6.06
N GLY A 251 27.39 6.71 5.46
CA GLY A 251 27.31 8.08 5.97
C GLY A 251 25.90 8.67 5.85
N LEU A 252 25.42 9.32 6.91
CA LEU A 252 24.09 9.92 7.00
C LEU A 252 23.74 10.81 5.80
N THR A 253 24.63 11.76 5.48
CA THR A 253 24.40 12.73 4.39
C THR A 253 24.30 12.04 3.04
N ALA A 254 25.15 11.06 2.77
CA ALA A 254 25.12 10.32 1.49
C ALA A 254 23.82 9.54 1.30
N VAL A 255 23.33 8.87 2.35
CA VAL A 255 22.04 8.15 2.32
C VAL A 255 20.89 9.12 2.12
N TYR A 256 20.90 10.27 2.80
CA TYR A 256 19.86 11.28 2.63
C TYR A 256 19.83 11.87 1.24
N ASP A 257 20.98 12.26 0.69
CA ASP A 257 21.09 12.86 -0.66
C ASP A 257 20.59 11.88 -1.74
N ASN A 258 20.90 10.59 -1.61
CA ASN A 258 20.36 9.55 -2.47
C ASN A 258 18.85 9.39 -2.28
N ALA A 259 18.36 9.40 -1.04
CA ALA A 259 16.93 9.28 -0.74
C ALA A 259 16.12 10.42 -1.33
N ILE A 260 16.53 11.69 -1.19
CA ILE A 260 15.79 12.83 -1.78
C ILE A 260 15.84 12.87 -3.30
N THR A 261 16.83 12.21 -3.92
CA THR A 261 16.94 12.13 -5.37
C THR A 261 16.07 11.02 -5.96
N ASN A 262 16.04 9.85 -5.33
CA ASN A 262 15.50 8.64 -5.93
C ASN A 262 14.16 8.18 -5.35
N ARG A 263 13.80 8.62 -4.13
CA ARG A 263 12.60 8.09 -3.49
C ARG A 263 11.30 8.55 -4.15
N PRO A 264 10.35 7.62 -4.38
CA PRO A 264 9.11 7.90 -5.08
C PRO A 264 8.20 8.90 -4.34
N GLU A 265 8.34 9.05 -3.01
CA GLU A 265 7.61 10.03 -2.22
C GLU A 265 7.97 11.47 -2.61
N ILE A 266 9.22 11.72 -2.94
CA ILE A 266 9.69 13.04 -3.41
C ILE A 266 9.14 13.31 -4.80
N VAL A 267 9.22 12.33 -5.70
CA VAL A 267 8.66 12.44 -7.06
C VAL A 267 7.16 12.71 -6.99
N TYR A 268 6.43 11.99 -6.13
CA TYR A 268 5.00 12.18 -5.89
C TYR A 268 4.67 13.61 -5.48
N SER A 269 5.40 14.17 -4.50
CA SER A 269 5.20 15.54 -4.03
C SER A 269 5.56 16.59 -5.09
N GLN A 270 6.61 16.38 -5.88
CA GLN A 270 6.99 17.25 -7.00
C GLN A 270 5.92 17.26 -8.10
N LEU A 271 5.31 16.10 -8.40
CA LEU A 271 4.18 16.01 -9.33
C LEU A 271 2.97 16.79 -8.80
N GLY A 272 2.71 16.76 -7.48
CA GLY A 272 1.67 17.56 -6.84
C GLY A 272 1.85 19.07 -7.04
N ILE A 273 3.09 19.58 -6.98
CA ILE A 273 3.38 20.98 -7.28
C ILE A 273 3.11 21.30 -8.76
N LYS A 274 3.51 20.41 -9.69
CA LYS A 274 3.23 20.59 -11.13
C LYS A 274 1.72 20.59 -11.41
N GLN A 275 0.95 19.71 -10.76
CA GLN A 275 -0.50 19.67 -10.84
C GLN A 275 -1.14 20.97 -10.32
N SER A 276 -0.65 21.49 -9.19
CA SER A 276 -1.13 22.75 -8.61
C SER A 276 -0.88 23.95 -9.55
N ASN A 277 0.22 23.98 -10.30
CA ASN A 277 0.47 24.97 -11.33
C ASN A 277 -0.56 24.89 -12.49
N LEU A 278 -0.91 23.67 -12.92
CA LEU A 278 -1.96 23.46 -13.93
C LEU A 278 -3.35 23.87 -13.40
N ASN A 279 -3.65 23.60 -12.12
CA ASN A 279 -4.90 24.03 -11.49
C ASN A 279 -5.03 25.56 -11.47
N ILE A 280 -3.93 26.30 -11.27
CA ILE A 280 -3.91 27.77 -11.41
C ILE A 280 -4.23 28.17 -12.87
N ALA A 281 -3.65 27.49 -13.85
CA ALA A 281 -3.90 27.78 -15.27
C ALA A 281 -5.36 27.46 -15.66
N ILE A 282 -5.90 26.35 -15.17
CA ILE A 282 -7.31 25.96 -15.36
C ILE A 282 -8.25 26.99 -14.71
N ALA A 283 -7.95 27.44 -13.49
CA ALA A 283 -8.75 28.48 -12.83
C ALA A 283 -8.73 29.81 -13.59
N LYS A 284 -7.57 30.22 -14.13
CA LYS A 284 -7.42 31.44 -14.94
C LYS A 284 -8.22 31.39 -16.25
N ALA A 285 -8.48 30.20 -16.79
CA ALA A 285 -9.30 30.03 -17.99
C ALA A 285 -10.75 30.55 -17.79
N GLY A 286 -11.22 30.68 -16.56
CA GLY A 286 -12.53 31.28 -16.25
C GLY A 286 -12.67 32.77 -16.66
N TRP A 287 -11.59 33.47 -16.92
CA TRP A 287 -11.64 34.85 -17.47
C TRP A 287 -11.61 34.88 -19.00
N MET A 288 -11.39 33.74 -19.65
CA MET A 288 -11.23 33.66 -21.09
C MET A 288 -12.57 33.36 -21.77
N PRO A 289 -12.77 33.82 -23.00
CA PRO A 289 -13.95 33.42 -23.76
C PRO A 289 -13.97 31.92 -24.04
N THR A 290 -15.18 31.38 -24.17
CA THR A 290 -15.43 29.99 -24.61
C THR A 290 -16.04 30.04 -26.01
N VAL A 291 -15.49 29.26 -26.94
CA VAL A 291 -15.98 29.10 -28.31
C VAL A 291 -16.52 27.68 -28.44
N SER A 292 -17.79 27.56 -28.72
CA SER A 292 -18.48 26.27 -28.91
C SER A 292 -19.16 26.22 -30.29
N ILE A 293 -19.12 25.07 -30.92
CA ILE A 293 -19.90 24.75 -32.14
C ILE A 293 -20.97 23.74 -31.73
N THR A 294 -22.21 24.03 -32.11
CA THR A 294 -23.34 23.14 -31.92
C THR A 294 -23.91 22.72 -33.27
N GLY A 295 -24.23 21.46 -33.44
CA GLY A 295 -24.95 20.94 -34.57
C GLY A 295 -26.23 20.25 -34.10
N SER A 296 -27.33 20.42 -34.79
CA SER A 296 -28.59 19.73 -34.45
C SER A 296 -29.26 19.22 -35.69
N ALA A 297 -29.84 18.04 -35.58
CA ALA A 297 -30.82 17.50 -36.55
C ALA A 297 -32.03 17.07 -35.74
N MET A 298 -33.15 17.74 -35.93
CA MET A 298 -34.35 17.58 -35.10
C MET A 298 -35.60 17.39 -35.95
N THR A 299 -36.57 16.70 -35.38
CA THR A 299 -37.91 16.63 -35.95
C THR A 299 -38.93 16.48 -34.83
N SER A 300 -40.19 16.78 -35.12
CA SER A 300 -41.27 16.71 -34.14
C SER A 300 -42.56 16.20 -34.71
N SER A 301 -43.39 15.63 -33.85
CA SER A 301 -44.78 15.25 -34.18
C SER A 301 -45.72 15.73 -33.10
N SER A 302 -46.95 16.05 -33.47
CA SER A 302 -47.98 16.47 -32.53
C SER A 302 -49.31 15.82 -32.91
N SER A 303 -50.08 15.36 -31.93
CA SER A 303 -51.45 14.88 -32.15
C SER A 303 -52.40 15.98 -32.52
N MET A 304 -52.02 17.24 -32.36
CA MET A 304 -52.79 18.41 -32.74
C MET A 304 -52.63 18.76 -34.23
N ASN A 305 -51.81 18.03 -34.97
CA ASN A 305 -51.58 18.22 -36.39
C ASN A 305 -52.27 17.08 -37.14
N ASP A 306 -53.13 17.40 -38.11
CA ASP A 306 -53.91 16.42 -38.86
C ASP A 306 -53.09 15.58 -39.87
N ASN A 307 -51.85 15.97 -40.13
CA ASN A 307 -50.93 15.18 -40.94
C ASN A 307 -50.55 13.87 -40.26
N SER A 308 -50.39 12.80 -41.04
CA SER A 308 -49.89 11.54 -40.51
C SER A 308 -48.52 11.72 -39.85
N TRP A 309 -48.23 10.90 -38.85
CA TRP A 309 -46.94 10.95 -38.12
C TRP A 309 -45.74 10.95 -39.07
N GLY A 310 -45.71 10.10 -40.10
CA GLY A 310 -44.62 10.04 -41.06
C GLY A 310 -44.45 11.33 -41.89
N ASN A 311 -45.55 11.99 -42.23
CA ASN A 311 -45.49 13.30 -42.90
C ASN A 311 -44.97 14.39 -41.97
N GLN A 312 -45.40 14.39 -40.71
CA GLN A 312 -44.91 15.36 -39.71
C GLN A 312 -43.40 15.20 -39.48
N ILE A 313 -42.90 13.97 -39.30
CA ILE A 313 -41.48 13.68 -39.16
C ILE A 313 -40.65 14.21 -40.34
N LYS A 314 -41.18 14.06 -41.56
CA LYS A 314 -40.52 14.53 -42.79
C LYS A 314 -40.57 16.06 -42.93
N THR A 315 -41.73 16.67 -42.68
CA THR A 315 -41.96 18.11 -42.91
C THR A 315 -41.37 18.97 -41.79
N ASN A 316 -41.30 18.46 -40.56
CA ASN A 316 -40.74 19.15 -39.43
C ASN A 316 -39.24 18.86 -39.23
N PHE A 317 -38.62 18.14 -40.17
CA PHE A 317 -37.18 17.87 -40.09
C PHE A 317 -36.40 19.15 -40.34
N ASP A 318 -35.54 19.50 -39.37
CA ASP A 318 -34.68 20.70 -39.40
C ASP A 318 -33.25 20.32 -39.04
N MET A 319 -32.30 20.94 -39.71
CA MET A 319 -30.87 20.81 -39.42
C MET A 319 -30.23 22.20 -39.24
N GLY A 320 -29.45 22.34 -38.18
CA GLY A 320 -28.79 23.60 -37.91
C GLY A 320 -27.36 23.41 -37.43
N ILE A 321 -26.49 24.34 -37.77
CA ILE A 321 -25.15 24.50 -37.20
C ILE A 321 -25.05 25.90 -36.62
N GLY A 322 -24.61 25.99 -35.38
CA GLY A 322 -24.40 27.25 -34.65
C GLY A 322 -22.99 27.35 -34.08
N ALA A 323 -22.48 28.56 -34.04
CA ALA A 323 -21.26 28.88 -33.28
C ALA A 323 -21.60 29.90 -32.18
N THR A 324 -21.17 29.63 -30.97
CA THR A 324 -21.42 30.48 -29.82
C THR A 324 -20.09 30.91 -29.21
N ILE A 325 -19.91 32.19 -29.02
CA ILE A 325 -18.80 32.77 -28.26
C ILE A 325 -19.38 33.38 -27.00
N SER A 326 -18.96 32.90 -25.83
CA SER A 326 -19.38 33.38 -24.54
C SER A 326 -18.18 33.85 -23.74
N MET A 327 -18.24 35.08 -23.19
CA MET A 327 -17.20 35.66 -22.34
C MET A 327 -17.84 36.24 -21.08
N PRO A 328 -17.41 35.83 -19.87
CA PRO A 328 -17.90 36.43 -18.64
C PRO A 328 -17.35 37.85 -18.49
N ILE A 329 -18.24 38.84 -18.35
CA ILE A 329 -17.86 40.24 -18.11
C ILE A 329 -17.75 40.49 -16.61
N TYR A 330 -18.68 39.96 -15.83
CA TYR A 330 -18.71 40.04 -14.38
C TYR A 330 -19.21 38.72 -13.80
N ASP A 331 -18.36 38.03 -13.04
CA ASP A 331 -18.59 36.68 -12.50
C ASP A 331 -18.71 36.67 -10.96
N GLN A 332 -19.09 37.78 -10.36
CA GLN A 332 -19.21 37.92 -8.89
C GLN A 332 -17.95 37.46 -8.13
N ARG A 333 -16.78 37.73 -8.71
CA ARG A 333 -15.46 37.36 -8.17
C ARG A 333 -15.16 35.85 -8.15
N GLN A 334 -15.96 34.97 -8.75
CA GLN A 334 -15.78 33.52 -8.69
C GLN A 334 -14.39 33.11 -9.22
N THR A 335 -14.02 33.55 -10.41
CA THR A 335 -12.72 33.23 -11.02
C THR A 335 -11.55 33.77 -10.21
N LYS A 336 -11.62 35.02 -9.73
CA LYS A 336 -10.57 35.61 -8.87
C LYS A 336 -10.37 34.78 -7.60
N THR A 337 -11.44 34.35 -6.97
CA THR A 337 -11.41 33.50 -5.76
C THR A 337 -10.85 32.13 -6.07
N ALA A 338 -11.25 31.49 -7.18
CA ALA A 338 -10.73 30.19 -7.62
C ALA A 338 -9.21 30.24 -7.87
N VAL A 339 -8.72 31.30 -8.57
CA VAL A 339 -7.28 31.48 -8.81
C VAL A 339 -6.52 31.68 -7.49
N ASN A 340 -7.06 32.49 -6.57
CA ASN A 340 -6.41 32.70 -5.27
C ASN A 340 -6.35 31.42 -4.44
N LYS A 341 -7.45 30.64 -4.40
CA LYS A 341 -7.46 29.31 -3.74
C LYS A 341 -6.46 28.36 -4.36
N ALA A 342 -6.38 28.30 -5.70
CA ALA A 342 -5.40 27.46 -6.40
C ALA A 342 -3.95 27.87 -6.10
N LYS A 343 -3.67 29.17 -5.96
CA LYS A 343 -2.34 29.66 -5.53
C LYS A 343 -2.00 29.21 -4.10
N ILE A 344 -2.96 29.33 -3.16
CA ILE A 344 -2.77 28.86 -1.78
C ILE A 344 -2.51 27.35 -1.75
N GLN A 345 -3.25 26.57 -2.54
CA GLN A 345 -3.00 25.13 -2.65
C GLN A 345 -1.61 24.80 -3.23
N ARG A 346 -1.09 25.62 -4.17
CA ARG A 346 0.28 25.46 -4.63
C ARG A 346 1.29 25.71 -3.52
N GLU A 347 1.13 26.75 -2.72
CA GLU A 347 2.01 27.00 -1.57
C GLU A 347 1.95 25.85 -0.55
N ASN A 348 0.76 25.32 -0.27
CA ASN A 348 0.62 24.11 0.57
C ASN A 348 1.40 22.93 -0.03
N ALA A 349 1.29 22.67 -1.33
CA ALA A 349 2.03 21.57 -1.97
C ALA A 349 3.56 21.76 -1.92
N ILE A 350 4.05 22.99 -1.89
CA ILE A 350 5.49 23.29 -1.70
C ILE A 350 5.89 22.95 -0.25
N LEU A 351 5.07 23.35 0.73
CA LEU A 351 5.31 23.04 2.14
C LEU A 351 5.24 21.53 2.41
N ASP A 352 4.29 20.83 1.78
CA ASP A 352 4.17 19.37 1.86
C ASP A 352 5.45 18.66 1.35
N LEU A 353 6.08 19.18 0.28
CA LEU A 353 7.36 18.65 -0.19
C LEU A 353 8.49 18.89 0.83
N GLU A 354 8.54 20.08 1.43
CA GLU A 354 9.55 20.38 2.46
C GLU A 354 9.33 19.53 3.71
N GLU A 355 8.09 19.34 4.12
CA GLU A 355 7.74 18.45 5.23
C GLU A 355 8.17 17.01 4.92
N LYS A 356 7.91 16.53 3.71
CA LYS A 356 8.32 15.18 3.29
C LYS A 356 9.84 14.99 3.32
N LYS A 357 10.61 16.00 2.87
CA LYS A 357 12.07 15.98 2.98
C LYS A 357 12.54 15.88 4.44
N LYS A 358 11.91 16.65 5.35
CA LYS A 358 12.22 16.60 6.78
C LYS A 358 11.86 15.25 7.38
N GLN A 359 10.72 14.64 7.00
CA GLN A 359 10.32 13.31 7.44
C GLN A 359 11.35 12.24 7.01
N ILE A 360 11.82 12.31 5.76
CA ILE A 360 12.87 11.39 5.26
C ILE A 360 14.17 11.62 6.03
N TRP A 361 14.58 12.87 6.27
CA TRP A 361 15.75 13.15 7.09
C TRP A 361 15.65 12.50 8.48
N ASN A 362 14.55 12.77 9.19
CA ASN A 362 14.34 12.23 10.54
C ASN A 362 14.34 10.70 10.55
N THR A 363 13.78 10.06 9.53
CA THR A 363 13.75 8.60 9.42
C THR A 363 15.15 8.03 9.18
N VAL A 364 15.90 8.61 8.24
CA VAL A 364 17.28 8.18 7.93
C VAL A 364 18.21 8.44 9.12
N GLU A 365 18.09 9.61 9.77
CA GLU A 365 18.85 9.95 10.97
C GLU A 365 18.54 8.99 12.11
N GLY A 366 17.26 8.63 12.32
CA GLY A 366 16.85 7.62 13.30
C GLY A 366 17.52 6.28 13.05
N TYR A 367 17.46 5.74 11.84
CA TYR A 367 18.14 4.48 11.51
C TYR A 367 19.67 4.58 11.61
N TRP A 368 20.24 5.73 11.27
CA TRP A 368 21.68 5.93 11.41
C TRP A 368 22.14 5.96 12.87
N ILE A 369 21.40 6.66 13.74
CA ILE A 369 21.64 6.68 15.20
C ILE A 369 21.48 5.27 15.77
N ASP A 370 20.41 4.57 15.41
CA ASP A 370 20.13 3.21 15.89
C ASP A 370 21.22 2.23 15.41
N ALA A 371 21.67 2.33 14.16
CA ALA A 371 22.75 1.50 13.65
C ALA A 371 24.05 1.69 14.45
N ASN A 372 24.46 2.94 14.67
CA ASN A 372 25.67 3.24 15.42
C ASN A 372 25.57 2.80 16.90
N ASN A 373 24.46 3.14 17.56
CA ASN A 373 24.25 2.79 18.96
C ASN A 373 24.20 1.27 19.18
N ASN A 374 23.45 0.55 18.34
CA ASN A 374 23.32 -0.90 18.46
C ASN A 374 24.63 -1.61 18.08
N GLN A 375 25.42 -1.09 17.13
CA GLN A 375 26.75 -1.63 16.84
C GLN A 375 27.69 -1.51 18.04
N GLN A 376 27.71 -0.35 18.72
CA GLN A 376 28.53 -0.18 19.94
C GLN A 376 28.02 -1.07 21.07
N LYS A 377 26.67 -1.18 21.24
CA LYS A 377 26.09 -2.12 22.23
C LYS A 377 26.46 -3.56 21.90
N PHE A 378 26.48 -3.96 20.65
CA PHE A 378 26.85 -5.31 20.23
C PHE A 378 28.31 -5.62 20.59
N ILE A 379 29.24 -4.68 20.32
CA ILE A 379 30.67 -4.84 20.68
C ILE A 379 30.82 -4.99 22.19
N ALA A 380 30.16 -4.15 22.97
CA ALA A 380 30.22 -4.21 24.43
C ALA A 380 29.54 -5.48 24.99
N ALA A 381 28.39 -5.87 24.44
CA ALA A 381 27.65 -7.06 24.85
C ALA A 381 28.45 -8.34 24.55
N LYS A 382 29.20 -8.38 23.45
CA LYS A 382 30.05 -9.52 23.09
C LYS A 382 31.12 -9.73 24.18
N ALA A 383 31.82 -8.68 24.58
CA ALA A 383 32.80 -8.75 25.66
C ALA A 383 32.14 -9.14 27.00
N ASN A 384 30.92 -8.66 27.28
CA ASN A 384 30.16 -9.04 28.46
C ASN A 384 29.78 -10.53 28.45
N VAL A 385 29.40 -11.10 27.31
CA VAL A 385 29.12 -12.55 27.19
C VAL A 385 30.35 -13.36 27.53
N GLU A 386 31.52 -13.03 26.97
CA GLU A 386 32.77 -13.71 27.27
C GLU A 386 33.10 -13.72 28.78
N SER A 387 32.92 -12.57 29.43
CA SER A 387 33.16 -12.44 30.88
C SER A 387 32.13 -13.19 31.72
N ALA A 388 30.84 -13.10 31.34
CA ALA A 388 29.74 -13.79 32.02
C ALA A 388 29.84 -15.31 31.87
N GLU A 389 30.27 -15.81 30.72
CA GLU A 389 30.48 -17.25 30.46
C GLU A 389 31.63 -17.79 31.31
N ALA A 390 32.75 -17.09 31.36
CA ALA A 390 33.87 -17.46 32.22
C ALA A 390 33.45 -17.46 33.70
N SER A 391 32.72 -16.43 34.16
CA SER A 391 32.17 -16.34 35.49
C SER A 391 31.21 -17.48 35.82
N TYR A 392 30.28 -17.80 34.94
CA TYR A 392 29.32 -18.89 35.13
C TYR A 392 30.03 -20.25 35.18
N THR A 393 31.00 -20.50 34.31
CA THR A 393 31.78 -21.74 34.28
C THR A 393 32.48 -21.97 35.61
N LEU A 394 33.21 -20.94 36.10
CA LEU A 394 33.91 -21.03 37.40
C LEU A 394 32.92 -21.21 38.54
N MET A 395 31.79 -20.48 38.55
CA MET A 395 30.75 -20.60 39.58
C MET A 395 30.11 -21.99 39.59
N SER A 396 29.86 -22.55 38.40
CA SER A 396 29.32 -23.92 38.26
C SER A 396 30.27 -24.97 38.78
N GLU A 397 31.59 -24.83 38.59
CA GLU A 397 32.60 -25.74 39.15
C GLU A 397 32.70 -25.62 40.66
N GLN A 398 32.73 -24.39 41.21
CA GLN A 398 32.76 -24.16 42.65
C GLN A 398 31.47 -24.70 43.32
N PHE A 399 30.31 -24.56 42.70
CA PHE A 399 29.07 -25.14 43.18
C PHE A 399 29.13 -26.69 43.17
N LYS A 400 29.72 -27.28 42.14
CA LYS A 400 29.95 -28.73 42.06
C LYS A 400 30.81 -29.26 43.21
N MET A 401 31.75 -28.45 43.68
CA MET A 401 32.64 -28.77 44.81
C MET A 401 32.05 -28.42 46.18
N GLY A 402 30.82 -27.81 46.21
CA GLY A 402 30.16 -27.39 47.44
C GLY A 402 30.72 -26.10 48.05
N LEU A 403 31.54 -25.37 47.32
CA LEU A 403 32.18 -24.12 47.76
C LEU A 403 31.29 -22.89 47.61
N LYS A 404 30.25 -23.00 46.80
CA LYS A 404 29.27 -21.93 46.52
C LYS A 404 27.84 -22.41 46.71
N ASN A 405 26.94 -21.49 47.02
CA ASN A 405 25.52 -21.77 47.21
C ASN A 405 24.74 -21.68 45.90
N ILE A 406 23.48 -22.18 45.91
CA ILE A 406 22.61 -22.22 44.75
C ILE A 406 22.24 -20.84 44.23
N VAL A 407 22.08 -19.85 45.12
CA VAL A 407 21.65 -18.48 44.73
C VAL A 407 22.74 -17.81 43.90
N GLU A 408 24.01 -17.99 44.26
CA GLU A 408 25.16 -17.47 43.50
C GLU A 408 25.25 -18.12 42.11
N LEU A 409 25.02 -19.43 42.00
CA LEU A 409 24.96 -20.14 40.73
C LEU A 409 23.83 -19.61 39.82
N MET A 410 22.62 -19.47 40.41
CA MET A 410 21.44 -18.98 39.65
C MET A 410 21.63 -17.53 39.19
N ASN A 411 22.20 -16.65 40.07
CA ASN A 411 22.50 -15.28 39.69
C ASN A 411 23.53 -15.21 38.55
N SER A 412 24.60 -16.01 38.62
CA SER A 412 25.61 -16.06 37.54
C SER A 412 25.03 -16.57 36.23
N LYS A 413 24.16 -17.59 36.28
CA LYS A 413 23.43 -18.10 35.11
C LYS A 413 22.51 -17.06 34.53
N SER A 414 21.73 -16.36 35.35
CA SER A 414 20.82 -15.30 34.90
C SER A 414 21.58 -14.15 34.22
N ASN A 415 22.74 -13.77 34.76
CA ASN A 415 23.62 -12.77 34.18
C ASN A 415 24.16 -13.20 32.81
N LEU A 416 24.55 -14.47 32.65
CA LEU A 416 24.98 -15.03 31.36
C LEU A 416 23.84 -15.03 30.35
N LEU A 417 22.66 -15.52 30.71
CA LEU A 417 21.50 -15.52 29.84
C LEU A 417 21.12 -14.11 29.34
N LYS A 418 21.11 -13.15 30.29
CA LYS A 418 20.87 -11.75 29.98
C LYS A 418 21.93 -11.19 29.01
N ALA A 419 23.22 -11.43 29.28
CA ALA A 419 24.30 -10.97 28.41
C ALA A 419 24.15 -11.55 26.97
N GLN A 420 23.81 -12.83 26.85
CA GLN A 420 23.57 -13.48 25.54
C GLN A 420 22.36 -12.87 24.81
N GLN A 421 21.27 -12.59 25.54
CA GLN A 421 20.09 -11.94 24.97
C GLN A 421 20.39 -10.50 24.53
N ASP A 422 21.11 -9.72 25.32
CA ASP A 422 21.51 -8.34 25.02
C ASP A 422 22.43 -8.30 23.78
N MET A 423 23.39 -9.26 23.70
CA MET A 423 24.24 -9.41 22.48
C MET A 423 23.45 -9.74 21.26
N LEU A 424 22.53 -10.69 21.34
CA LEU A 424 21.71 -11.12 20.22
C LEU A 424 20.80 -9.99 19.75
N GLN A 425 20.14 -9.29 20.67
CA GLN A 425 19.27 -8.16 20.38
C GLN A 425 20.04 -7.04 19.68
N SER A 426 21.18 -6.63 20.22
CA SER A 426 21.98 -5.57 19.63
C SER A 426 22.55 -5.94 18.27
N LYS A 427 22.92 -7.21 18.05
CA LYS A 427 23.34 -7.74 16.74
C LYS A 427 22.24 -7.57 15.68
N TYR A 428 21.05 -8.09 15.93
CA TYR A 428 19.96 -8.05 14.95
C TYR A 428 19.37 -6.66 14.76
N MET A 429 19.35 -5.80 15.81
CA MET A 429 18.98 -4.41 15.66
C MET A 429 19.97 -3.61 14.81
N THR A 430 21.28 -3.92 14.90
CA THR A 430 22.28 -3.32 14.01
C THR A 430 22.04 -3.75 12.55
N ILE A 431 21.82 -5.04 12.33
CA ILE A 431 21.53 -5.57 10.96
C ILE A 431 20.28 -4.90 10.40
N LEU A 432 19.18 -4.83 11.18
CA LEU A 432 17.96 -4.19 10.77
C LEU A 432 18.16 -2.73 10.37
N SER A 433 18.79 -1.94 11.26
CA SER A 433 19.00 -0.50 10.99
C SER A 433 19.88 -0.28 9.77
N LYS A 434 20.88 -1.13 9.53
CA LYS A 434 21.72 -1.10 8.31
C LYS A 434 20.95 -1.46 7.06
N GLU A 435 20.12 -2.51 7.10
CA GLU A 435 19.27 -2.87 5.96
C GLU A 435 18.28 -1.75 5.64
N MET A 436 17.69 -1.10 6.66
CA MET A 436 16.85 0.07 6.44
C MET A 436 17.62 1.22 5.79
N LEU A 437 18.83 1.54 6.25
CA LEU A 437 19.68 2.55 5.59
C LEU A 437 20.00 2.17 4.13
N ASN A 438 20.25 0.89 3.84
CA ASN A 438 20.47 0.41 2.48
C ASN A 438 19.23 0.58 1.60
N LEU A 439 18.02 0.37 2.13
CA LEU A 439 16.77 0.62 1.41
C LEU A 439 16.54 2.10 1.07
N TYR A 440 17.04 3.00 1.92
CA TYR A 440 17.00 4.45 1.67
C TYR A 440 18.13 4.93 0.77
N ASN A 441 19.20 4.16 0.62
CA ASN A 441 20.36 4.48 -0.21
C ASN A 441 20.21 4.03 -1.68
N LYS A 442 19.27 3.11 -1.95
CA LYS A 442 18.90 2.63 -3.30
C LYS A 442 17.96 3.61 -3.99
#